data_352d3375ab65c2930855f24d586f8737
#
_entry.id   352d3375ab65c2930855f24d586f8737
#
_cell.length_a   1.000
_cell.length_b   1.000
_cell.length_c   1.000
_cell.angle_alpha   90.00
_cell.angle_beta   90.00
_cell.angle_gamma   90.00
#
_symmetry.space_group_name_H-M   'P 1'
#
loop_
_entity.id
_entity.type
_entity.pdbx_description
1 polymer ?
#
loop_
_entity_poly.entity_id
_entity_poly.type
_entity_poly.pdbx_seq_one_letter_code
_entity_poly.pdbx_strand_id
1 'polypeptide(L)'
;MKSERRLKLSDVERIFENREYGSEEFFKFFSVLVPVVKCSDGLYLLYEKRAGHMKRQPVEICFPGGELEPGETTETCALRETREEIGISEEQIKIVCQLDTIYTYSNFAMYCYLGIIEESALASMELNSDEVEETFLVPVEWLMENDPRVYWTEIVPQPPEDFPYDEVTGGAPYKWRNGRAPVPVYDELDGNVIWGLTARITKRFIDALKGGLCENDRQAQTEE
;
A
#
# COMPACT_ATOMS: atom_id res chain seq x y z
N MET A 1 14.31 3.89 -51.00
CA MET A 1 14.77 2.59 -50.53
C MET A 1 15.22 2.75 -49.08
N LYS A 2 14.45 2.31 -48.08
CA LYS A 2 14.93 2.19 -46.69
C LYS A 2 15.87 0.99 -46.64
N SER A 3 17.16 1.25 -46.38
CA SER A 3 18.13 0.18 -46.11
C SER A 3 17.62 -0.66 -44.95
N GLU A 4 17.27 -1.92 -45.18
CA GLU A 4 16.97 -2.90 -44.13
C GLU A 4 18.26 -3.17 -43.35
N ARG A 5 18.47 -2.40 -42.30
CA ARG A 5 19.56 -2.64 -41.37
C ARG A 5 19.25 -3.92 -40.61
N ARG A 6 19.91 -5.03 -40.94
CA ARG A 6 19.80 -6.28 -40.16
C ARG A 6 20.35 -6.03 -38.77
N LEU A 7 19.53 -6.33 -37.75
CA LEU A 7 19.93 -6.28 -36.34
C LEU A 7 21.09 -7.28 -36.08
N LYS A 8 22.13 -6.82 -35.41
CA LYS A 8 23.28 -7.64 -35.03
C LYS A 8 23.24 -7.91 -33.52
N LEU A 9 23.89 -8.99 -33.08
CA LEU A 9 24.03 -9.30 -31.63
C LEU A 9 24.64 -8.11 -30.86
N SER A 10 25.67 -7.48 -31.41
CA SER A 10 26.31 -6.29 -30.83
C SER A 10 25.33 -5.08 -30.65
N ASP A 11 24.28 -4.99 -31.45
CA ASP A 11 23.26 -3.96 -31.26
C ASP A 11 22.39 -4.27 -30.03
N VAL A 12 22.07 -5.57 -29.82
CA VAL A 12 21.33 -6.05 -28.63
C VAL A 12 22.17 -5.82 -27.37
N GLU A 13 23.43 -6.30 -27.38
CA GLU A 13 24.34 -6.13 -26.24
C GLU A 13 24.46 -4.64 -25.85
N ARG A 14 24.79 -3.76 -26.79
CA ARG A 14 24.94 -2.31 -26.55
C ARG A 14 23.69 -1.64 -25.99
N ILE A 15 22.48 -2.08 -26.44
CA ILE A 15 21.20 -1.50 -25.98
C ILE A 15 20.89 -1.92 -24.56
N PHE A 16 21.20 -3.18 -24.19
CA PHE A 16 20.77 -3.77 -22.93
C PHE A 16 21.86 -3.82 -21.85
N GLU A 17 23.15 -3.64 -22.18
CA GLU A 17 24.28 -3.75 -21.27
C GLU A 17 24.15 -2.85 -20.04
N ASN A 18 23.59 -1.63 -20.21
CA ASN A 18 23.41 -0.67 -19.12
C ASN A 18 21.92 -0.28 -18.94
N ARG A 19 21.00 -1.16 -19.36
CA ARG A 19 19.58 -0.86 -19.22
C ARG A 19 19.15 -1.07 -17.75
N GLU A 20 18.66 -0.02 -17.14
CA GLU A 20 17.96 -0.15 -15.86
C GLU A 20 16.66 -0.94 -16.05
N TYR A 21 16.41 -1.88 -15.15
CA TYR A 21 15.14 -2.59 -15.12
C TYR A 21 14.07 -1.71 -14.50
N GLY A 22 12.83 -1.87 -14.95
CA GLY A 22 11.66 -1.14 -14.45
C GLY A 22 10.41 -2.01 -14.50
N SER A 23 9.30 -1.47 -14.05
CA SER A 23 7.98 -2.07 -14.24
C SER A 23 7.41 -1.71 -15.62
N GLU A 24 6.36 -2.41 -16.01
CA GLU A 24 5.63 -2.09 -17.24
C GLU A 24 5.00 -0.69 -17.15
N GLU A 25 4.91 0.02 -18.28
CA GLU A 25 4.55 1.45 -18.37
C GLU A 25 3.18 1.82 -17.77
N PHE A 26 2.26 0.87 -17.65
CA PHE A 26 0.92 1.11 -17.11
C PHE A 26 0.80 0.89 -15.59
N PHE A 27 1.92 0.61 -14.92
CA PHE A 27 1.94 0.53 -13.45
C PHE A 27 2.11 1.92 -12.85
N LYS A 28 1.18 2.27 -11.94
CA LYS A 28 1.30 3.44 -11.07
C LYS A 28 1.89 3.02 -9.73
N PHE A 29 2.64 3.91 -9.14
CA PHE A 29 3.26 3.70 -7.84
C PHE A 29 2.66 4.68 -6.83
N PHE A 30 2.27 4.16 -5.70
CA PHE A 30 1.78 4.91 -4.55
C PHE A 30 2.64 4.59 -3.35
N SER A 31 2.72 5.52 -2.41
CA SER A 31 3.39 5.28 -1.15
C SER A 31 2.56 5.83 0.00
N VAL A 32 2.52 5.08 1.10
CA VAL A 32 1.79 5.46 2.32
C VAL A 32 2.67 5.30 3.53
N LEU A 33 2.48 6.17 4.51
CA LEU A 33 3.03 6.00 5.84
C LEU A 33 2.04 5.18 6.67
N VAL A 34 2.52 4.22 7.45
CA VAL A 34 1.79 3.52 8.51
C VAL A 34 2.27 4.12 9.83
N PRO A 35 1.59 5.16 10.35
CA PRO A 35 2.10 5.92 11.47
C PRO A 35 1.69 5.26 12.79
N VAL A 36 2.68 4.78 13.54
CA VAL A 36 2.53 4.36 14.93
C VAL A 36 2.78 5.56 15.82
N VAL A 37 1.75 6.01 16.51
CA VAL A 37 1.85 7.09 17.48
C VAL A 37 2.13 6.50 18.85
N LYS A 38 3.21 6.99 19.48
CA LYS A 38 3.58 6.61 20.83
C LYS A 38 2.95 7.60 21.82
N CYS A 39 1.83 7.19 22.41
CA CYS A 39 1.12 7.93 23.44
C CYS A 39 1.57 7.49 24.85
N SER A 40 1.20 8.32 25.84
CA SER A 40 1.52 8.04 27.26
C SER A 40 0.84 6.77 27.79
N ASP A 41 -0.26 6.34 27.20
CA ASP A 41 -1.09 5.18 27.60
C ASP A 41 -1.02 3.97 26.65
N GLY A 42 -0.26 4.08 25.54
CA GLY A 42 -0.10 2.95 24.61
C GLY A 42 0.36 3.36 23.21
N LEU A 43 0.31 2.38 22.30
CA LEU A 43 0.60 2.57 20.89
C LEU A 43 -0.68 2.62 20.07
N TYR A 44 -0.72 3.55 19.13
CA TYR A 44 -1.89 3.75 18.28
C TYR A 44 -1.48 3.81 16.81
N LEU A 45 -2.34 3.34 15.91
CA LEU A 45 -2.23 3.68 14.49
C LEU A 45 -3.05 4.94 14.21
N LEU A 46 -2.44 5.90 13.52
CA LEU A 46 -3.11 7.10 13.05
C LEU A 46 -3.71 6.84 11.67
N TYR A 47 -4.98 7.14 11.52
CA TYR A 47 -5.71 7.09 10.27
C TYR A 47 -6.27 8.48 9.95
N GLU A 48 -6.49 8.70 8.68
CA GLU A 48 -7.23 9.85 8.17
C GLU A 48 -8.51 9.40 7.47
N LYS A 49 -9.50 10.28 7.49
CA LYS A 49 -10.73 10.15 6.73
C LYS A 49 -10.71 11.18 5.61
N ARG A 50 -10.86 10.71 4.40
CA ARG A 50 -10.84 11.55 3.21
C ARG A 50 -12.03 12.50 3.19
N ALA A 51 -11.80 13.73 2.70
CA ALA A 51 -12.84 14.75 2.63
C ALA A 51 -14.00 14.33 1.74
N GLY A 52 -15.23 14.57 2.22
CA GLY A 52 -16.45 14.10 1.56
C GLY A 52 -16.73 14.70 0.18
N HIS A 53 -16.07 15.80 -0.19
CA HIS A 53 -16.19 16.44 -1.50
C HIS A 53 -15.19 15.94 -2.56
N MET A 54 -14.28 15.05 -2.19
CA MET A 54 -13.33 14.47 -3.13
C MET A 54 -14.02 13.63 -4.21
N LYS A 55 -13.47 13.67 -5.42
CA LYS A 55 -14.02 12.91 -6.58
C LYS A 55 -13.72 11.41 -6.51
N ARG A 56 -12.66 11.03 -5.79
CA ARG A 56 -12.23 9.64 -5.63
C ARG A 56 -12.24 9.27 -4.16
N GLN A 57 -12.91 8.15 -3.84
CA GLN A 57 -12.94 7.56 -2.51
C GLN A 57 -13.30 8.57 -1.40
N PRO A 58 -14.39 9.39 -1.56
CA PRO A 58 -14.82 10.30 -0.51
C PRO A 58 -15.19 9.53 0.75
N VAL A 59 -14.92 10.11 1.92
CA VAL A 59 -15.18 9.56 3.26
C VAL A 59 -14.52 8.22 3.58
N GLU A 60 -13.67 7.68 2.69
CA GLU A 60 -12.91 6.47 2.99
C GLU A 60 -11.82 6.75 4.01
N ILE A 61 -11.51 5.73 4.81
CA ILE A 61 -10.42 5.78 5.78
C ILE A 61 -9.16 5.23 5.16
N CYS A 62 -8.06 5.96 5.29
CA CYS A 62 -6.76 5.58 4.75
C CYS A 62 -5.61 5.94 5.68
N PHE A 63 -4.42 5.51 5.31
CA PHE A 63 -3.17 6.04 5.82
C PHE A 63 -2.76 7.24 4.97
N PRO A 64 -2.03 8.22 5.52
CA PRO A 64 -1.46 9.30 4.73
C PRO A 64 -0.60 8.78 3.59
N GLY A 65 -0.80 9.33 2.38
CA GLY A 65 -0.04 8.89 1.21
C GLY A 65 -0.69 9.16 -0.13
N GLY A 66 0.13 9.09 -1.18
CA GLY A 66 -0.31 9.42 -2.53
C GLY A 66 0.50 8.81 -3.66
N GLU A 67 0.32 9.35 -4.86
CA GLU A 67 0.99 8.90 -6.09
C GLU A 67 2.43 9.42 -6.12
N LEU A 68 3.36 8.55 -6.50
CA LEU A 68 4.79 8.88 -6.62
C LEU A 68 5.02 9.92 -7.72
N GLU A 69 5.74 10.99 -7.41
CA GLU A 69 6.13 12.02 -8.36
C GLU A 69 7.43 11.65 -9.12
N PRO A 70 7.66 12.21 -10.32
CA PRO A 70 8.88 11.94 -11.09
C PRO A 70 10.16 12.34 -10.33
N GLY A 71 11.07 11.38 -10.16
CA GLY A 71 12.36 11.59 -9.47
C GLY A 71 12.32 11.45 -7.95
N GLU A 72 11.17 11.16 -7.39
CA GLU A 72 10.96 10.92 -5.97
C GLU A 72 11.21 9.45 -5.61
N THR A 73 11.72 9.20 -4.40
CA THR A 73 11.75 7.84 -3.84
C THR A 73 10.41 7.52 -3.19
N THR A 74 10.11 6.23 -3.04
CA THR A 74 8.86 5.81 -2.38
C THR A 74 8.79 6.25 -0.90
N GLU A 75 9.93 6.34 -0.20
CA GLU A 75 10.02 6.84 1.17
C GLU A 75 9.73 8.34 1.23
N THR A 76 10.37 9.13 0.36
CA THR A 76 10.14 10.58 0.33
C THR A 76 8.72 10.93 -0.06
N CYS A 77 8.08 10.13 -0.93
CA CYS A 77 6.66 10.27 -1.25
C CYS A 77 5.77 10.10 -0.01
N ALA A 78 5.95 9.02 0.76
CA ALA A 78 5.17 8.80 1.98
C ALA A 78 5.31 9.94 2.98
N LEU A 79 6.53 10.49 3.14
CA LEU A 79 6.80 11.61 4.05
C LEU A 79 6.20 12.94 3.54
N ARG A 80 6.35 13.24 2.23
CA ARG A 80 5.79 14.44 1.61
C ARG A 80 4.26 14.47 1.75
N GLU A 81 3.60 13.37 1.36
CA GLU A 81 2.14 13.26 1.44
C GLU A 81 1.65 13.40 2.89
N THR A 82 2.33 12.77 3.86
CA THR A 82 2.00 12.91 5.28
C THR A 82 2.07 14.36 5.73
N ARG A 83 3.08 15.12 5.29
CA ARG A 83 3.20 16.54 5.60
C ARG A 83 2.11 17.36 4.92
N GLU A 84 1.77 17.05 3.67
CA GLU A 84 0.77 17.78 2.87
C GLU A 84 -0.65 17.54 3.36
N GLU A 85 -0.98 16.30 3.77
CA GLU A 85 -2.32 15.90 4.20
C GLU A 85 -2.60 16.24 5.66
N ILE A 86 -1.65 15.98 6.59
CA ILE A 86 -1.88 16.11 8.04
C ILE A 86 -0.91 17.04 8.75
N GLY A 87 0.03 17.69 8.05
CA GLY A 87 0.91 18.73 8.61
C GLY A 87 2.04 18.21 9.50
N ILE A 88 2.27 16.90 9.62
CA ILE A 88 3.40 16.34 10.38
C ILE A 88 4.65 16.39 9.52
N SER A 89 5.69 17.08 10.01
CA SER A 89 6.95 17.22 9.25
C SER A 89 7.81 15.96 9.30
N GLU A 90 8.70 15.81 8.31
CA GLU A 90 9.60 14.65 8.19
C GLU A 90 10.47 14.45 9.44
N GLU A 91 10.90 15.56 10.10
CA GLU A 91 11.73 15.50 11.30
C GLU A 91 10.99 14.93 12.52
N GLN A 92 9.65 14.95 12.49
CA GLN A 92 8.79 14.38 13.54
C GLN A 92 8.48 12.90 13.33
N ILE A 93 8.93 12.32 12.20
CA ILE A 93 8.67 10.95 11.80
C ILE A 93 9.96 10.16 11.81
N LYS A 94 10.05 9.14 12.64
CA LYS A 94 11.15 8.17 12.59
C LYS A 94 10.74 7.01 11.70
N ILE A 95 11.24 6.96 10.46
CA ILE A 95 11.07 5.77 9.61
C ILE A 95 11.81 4.58 10.24
N VAL A 96 11.12 3.46 10.38
CA VAL A 96 11.67 2.20 10.91
C VAL A 96 12.10 1.30 9.76
N CYS A 97 11.18 1.05 8.82
CA CYS A 97 11.45 0.21 7.66
C CYS A 97 10.34 0.37 6.60
N GLN A 98 10.63 -0.12 5.41
CA GLN A 98 9.59 -0.44 4.43
C GLN A 98 8.91 -1.75 4.83
N LEU A 99 7.59 -1.75 4.82
CA LEU A 99 6.75 -2.94 4.97
C LEU A 99 6.54 -3.64 3.62
N ASP A 100 5.70 -4.67 3.60
CA ASP A 100 5.36 -5.37 2.37
C ASP A 100 4.73 -4.44 1.31
N THR A 101 5.22 -4.51 0.08
CA THR A 101 4.60 -3.84 -1.07
C THR A 101 3.35 -4.59 -1.49
N ILE A 102 2.25 -3.87 -1.71
CA ILE A 102 1.00 -4.43 -2.19
C ILE A 102 0.86 -4.22 -3.70
N TYR A 103 0.89 -5.30 -4.45
CA TYR A 103 0.55 -5.29 -5.87
C TYR A 103 -0.96 -5.52 -6.03
N THR A 104 -1.59 -4.70 -6.86
CA THR A 104 -3.02 -4.76 -7.10
C THR A 104 -3.35 -5.21 -8.52
N TYR A 105 -4.55 -5.75 -8.71
CA TYR A 105 -5.08 -6.07 -10.04
C TYR A 105 -5.45 -4.81 -10.85
N SER A 106 -5.47 -3.65 -10.22
CA SER A 106 -5.78 -2.36 -10.84
C SER A 106 -4.54 -1.64 -11.39
N ASN A 107 -3.46 -2.39 -11.64
CA ASN A 107 -2.21 -1.91 -12.24
C ASN A 107 -1.51 -0.81 -11.43
N PHE A 108 -1.52 -0.92 -10.11
CA PHE A 108 -0.67 -0.11 -9.26
C PHE A 108 -0.01 -0.93 -8.15
N ALA A 109 1.14 -0.47 -7.70
CA ALA A 109 1.83 -0.96 -6.53
C ALA A 109 1.80 0.10 -5.43
N MET A 110 1.58 -0.34 -4.18
CA MET A 110 1.57 0.51 -3.00
C MET A 110 2.71 0.12 -2.07
N TYR A 111 3.64 1.03 -1.88
CA TYR A 111 4.75 0.92 -0.95
C TYR A 111 4.29 1.42 0.42
N CYS A 112 4.57 0.67 1.46
CA CYS A 112 4.13 0.99 2.80
C CYS A 112 5.36 1.20 3.68
N TYR A 113 5.41 2.30 4.43
CA TYR A 113 6.50 2.63 5.34
C TYR A 113 6.01 2.69 6.77
N LEU A 114 6.68 1.99 7.68
CA LEU A 114 6.42 2.09 9.11
C LEU A 114 7.13 3.32 9.66
N GLY A 115 6.38 4.27 10.21
CA GLY A 115 6.90 5.45 10.89
C GLY A 115 6.44 5.53 12.34
N ILE A 116 7.34 5.97 13.22
CA ILE A 116 7.02 6.26 14.61
C ILE A 116 6.90 7.76 14.80
N ILE A 117 5.84 8.19 15.46
CA ILE A 117 5.49 9.58 15.76
C ILE A 117 5.30 9.70 17.28
N GLU A 118 5.92 10.69 17.91
CA GLU A 118 5.65 11.00 19.33
C GLU A 118 4.32 11.74 19.47
N GLU A 119 3.57 11.48 20.55
CA GLU A 119 2.26 12.10 20.82
C GLU A 119 2.27 13.64 20.70
N SER A 120 3.39 14.27 21.06
CA SER A 120 3.56 15.72 20.97
C SER A 120 3.42 16.28 19.55
N ALA A 121 3.70 15.49 18.52
CA ALA A 121 3.55 15.91 17.12
C ALA A 121 2.08 16.10 16.72
N LEU A 122 1.15 15.40 17.37
CA LEU A 122 -0.28 15.56 17.11
C LEU A 122 -0.79 16.97 17.40
N ALA A 123 -0.15 17.67 18.36
CA ALA A 123 -0.51 19.05 18.70
C ALA A 123 -0.15 20.08 17.60
N SER A 124 0.73 19.70 16.68
CA SER A 124 1.17 20.53 15.55
C SER A 124 0.52 20.14 14.23
N MET A 125 -0.43 19.18 14.23
CA MET A 125 -1.13 18.75 13.02
C MET A 125 -1.95 19.89 12.43
N GLU A 126 -1.84 20.06 11.12
CA GLU A 126 -2.63 20.99 10.32
C GLU A 126 -3.21 20.22 9.14
N LEU A 127 -4.49 19.86 9.23
CA LEU A 127 -5.15 19.06 8.20
C LEU A 127 -5.40 19.89 6.95
N ASN A 128 -5.03 19.34 5.80
CA ASN A 128 -5.44 19.87 4.51
C ASN A 128 -6.93 19.55 4.26
N SER A 129 -7.79 20.52 4.53
CA SER A 129 -9.25 20.34 4.42
C SER A 129 -9.77 20.02 3.02
N ASP A 130 -8.94 20.19 1.98
CA ASP A 130 -9.28 19.80 0.62
C ASP A 130 -9.18 18.29 0.41
N GLU A 131 -8.43 17.58 1.27
CA GLU A 131 -8.18 16.13 1.15
C GLU A 131 -8.59 15.35 2.39
N VAL A 132 -8.42 15.91 3.59
CA VAL A 132 -8.65 15.25 4.88
C VAL A 132 -9.77 15.93 5.66
N GLU A 133 -10.80 15.16 6.02
CA GLU A 133 -11.92 15.63 6.86
C GLU A 133 -11.55 15.60 8.34
N GLU A 134 -10.97 14.49 8.77
CA GLU A 134 -10.56 14.27 10.16
C GLU A 134 -9.47 13.19 10.25
N THR A 135 -8.79 13.15 11.39
CA THR A 135 -7.90 12.04 11.75
C THR A 135 -8.35 11.40 13.06
N PHE A 136 -8.04 10.13 13.25
CA PHE A 136 -8.34 9.43 14.50
C PHE A 136 -7.29 8.35 14.79
N LEU A 137 -7.23 7.96 16.05
CA LEU A 137 -6.29 6.97 16.57
C LEU A 137 -7.00 5.66 16.89
N VAL A 138 -6.41 4.54 16.52
CA VAL A 138 -6.89 3.21 16.89
C VAL A 138 -5.79 2.51 17.71
N PRO A 139 -6.11 2.04 18.92
CA PRO A 139 -5.13 1.32 19.75
C PRO A 139 -4.60 0.09 19.03
N VAL A 140 -3.27 -0.10 19.03
CA VAL A 140 -2.64 -1.29 18.43
C VAL A 140 -3.08 -2.55 19.15
N GLU A 141 -3.23 -2.50 20.48
CA GLU A 141 -3.72 -3.59 21.31
C GLU A 141 -5.12 -4.03 20.87
N TRP A 142 -6.02 -3.07 20.59
CA TRP A 142 -7.36 -3.40 20.09
C TRP A 142 -7.29 -4.12 18.73
N LEU A 143 -6.44 -3.66 17.81
CA LEU A 143 -6.24 -4.31 16.52
C LEU A 143 -5.61 -5.71 16.65
N MET A 144 -4.81 -5.93 17.69
CA MET A 144 -4.24 -7.26 18.00
C MET A 144 -5.30 -8.22 18.56
N GLU A 145 -6.28 -7.74 19.28
CA GLU A 145 -7.34 -8.55 19.87
C GLU A 145 -8.51 -8.79 18.92
N ASN A 146 -8.73 -7.91 17.95
CA ASN A 146 -9.88 -7.92 17.04
C ASN A 146 -9.44 -8.14 15.59
N ASP A 147 -9.51 -9.39 15.13
CA ASP A 147 -9.23 -9.72 13.73
C ASP A 147 -10.34 -9.20 12.82
N PRO A 148 -10.02 -8.68 11.62
CA PRO A 148 -11.03 -8.19 10.68
C PRO A 148 -11.82 -9.35 10.06
N ARG A 149 -13.08 -9.09 9.68
CA ARG A 149 -13.82 -9.98 8.79
C ARG A 149 -13.19 -9.92 7.40
N VAL A 150 -12.90 -11.05 6.77
CA VAL A 150 -12.26 -11.11 5.46
C VAL A 150 -13.23 -11.63 4.41
N TYR A 151 -13.56 -10.76 3.46
CA TYR A 151 -14.31 -11.11 2.26
C TYR A 151 -13.35 -11.38 1.10
N TRP A 152 -13.80 -12.09 0.07
CA TRP A 152 -12.99 -12.42 -1.10
C TRP A 152 -13.69 -11.94 -2.36
N THR A 153 -13.00 -11.12 -3.14
CA THR A 153 -13.47 -10.69 -4.47
C THR A 153 -12.83 -11.57 -5.52
N GLU A 154 -13.62 -12.09 -6.45
CA GLU A 154 -13.13 -12.80 -7.62
C GLU A 154 -12.67 -11.81 -8.70
N ILE A 155 -11.53 -12.12 -9.32
CA ILE A 155 -10.96 -11.37 -10.44
C ILE A 155 -11.00 -12.28 -11.65
N VAL A 156 -11.87 -11.96 -12.58
CA VAL A 156 -12.13 -12.78 -13.77
C VAL A 156 -11.61 -12.04 -14.99
N PRO A 157 -10.65 -12.61 -15.76
CA PRO A 157 -10.23 -12.06 -17.03
C PRO A 157 -11.38 -12.00 -18.02
N GLN A 158 -11.55 -10.87 -18.68
CA GLN A 158 -12.54 -10.66 -19.73
C GLN A 158 -11.79 -10.26 -21.02
N PRO A 159 -11.33 -11.21 -21.82
CA PRO A 159 -10.70 -10.90 -23.10
C PRO A 159 -11.71 -10.25 -24.04
N PRO A 160 -11.27 -9.40 -24.98
CA PRO A 160 -12.15 -8.80 -25.96
C PRO A 160 -12.75 -9.86 -26.89
N GLU A 161 -13.89 -9.54 -27.50
CA GLU A 161 -14.64 -10.47 -28.36
C GLU A 161 -13.84 -10.91 -29.60
N ASP A 162 -12.94 -10.03 -30.08
CA ASP A 162 -12.06 -10.25 -31.23
C ASP A 162 -10.71 -10.87 -30.87
N PHE A 163 -10.58 -11.41 -29.63
CA PHE A 163 -9.35 -12.10 -29.25
C PHE A 163 -9.06 -13.28 -30.19
N PRO A 164 -7.88 -13.39 -30.79
CA PRO A 164 -7.60 -14.32 -31.89
C PRO A 164 -7.39 -15.76 -31.41
N TYR A 165 -8.42 -16.41 -30.89
CA TYR A 165 -8.35 -17.79 -30.38
C TYR A 165 -7.89 -18.78 -31.44
N ASP A 166 -8.29 -18.59 -32.72
CA ASP A 166 -7.88 -19.48 -33.81
C ASP A 166 -6.37 -19.47 -34.04
N GLU A 167 -5.73 -18.31 -33.90
CA GLU A 167 -4.29 -18.13 -34.06
C GLU A 167 -3.49 -18.62 -32.84
N VAL A 168 -4.03 -18.33 -31.64
CA VAL A 168 -3.31 -18.55 -30.37
C VAL A 168 -3.48 -20.00 -29.87
N THR A 169 -4.67 -20.58 -30.01
CA THR A 169 -5.01 -21.88 -29.46
C THR A 169 -5.50 -22.90 -30.52
N GLY A 170 -5.45 -22.53 -31.82
CA GLY A 170 -6.02 -23.34 -32.89
C GLY A 170 -7.53 -23.50 -32.77
N GLY A 171 -8.24 -22.49 -32.27
CA GLY A 171 -9.68 -22.49 -32.08
C GLY A 171 -10.17 -23.26 -30.83
N ALA A 172 -9.28 -23.86 -30.06
CA ALA A 172 -9.67 -24.53 -28.83
C ALA A 172 -10.04 -23.54 -27.74
N PRO A 173 -11.05 -23.78 -26.89
CA PRO A 173 -11.41 -22.95 -25.79
C PRO A 173 -10.23 -22.73 -24.83
N TYR A 174 -9.83 -21.49 -24.58
CA TYR A 174 -8.80 -21.16 -23.62
C TYR A 174 -9.40 -20.87 -22.25
N LYS A 175 -8.98 -21.60 -21.23
CA LYS A 175 -9.44 -21.40 -19.86
C LYS A 175 -8.54 -20.41 -19.14
N TRP A 176 -8.96 -19.15 -19.09
CA TRP A 176 -8.30 -18.12 -18.31
C TRP A 176 -8.30 -18.46 -16.81
N ARG A 177 -7.22 -18.13 -16.13
CA ARG A 177 -7.14 -18.32 -14.68
C ARG A 177 -7.80 -17.15 -13.97
N ASN A 178 -8.77 -17.46 -13.11
CA ASN A 178 -9.32 -16.49 -12.19
C ASN A 178 -8.35 -16.22 -11.04
N GLY A 179 -8.33 -14.97 -10.55
CA GLY A 179 -7.66 -14.58 -9.34
C GLY A 179 -8.64 -14.35 -8.21
N ARG A 180 -8.13 -14.12 -7.00
CA ARG A 180 -8.90 -13.66 -5.84
C ARG A 180 -8.12 -12.60 -5.08
N ALA A 181 -8.81 -11.59 -4.57
CA ALA A 181 -8.24 -10.59 -3.67
C ALA A 181 -8.99 -10.58 -2.34
N PRO A 182 -8.29 -10.56 -1.18
CA PRO A 182 -8.93 -10.41 0.12
C PRO A 182 -9.37 -8.96 0.31
N VAL A 183 -10.53 -8.79 0.93
CA VAL A 183 -11.10 -7.51 1.37
C VAL A 183 -11.37 -7.60 2.87
N PRO A 184 -10.39 -7.31 3.73
CA PRO A 184 -10.59 -7.23 5.16
C PRO A 184 -11.45 -6.01 5.52
N VAL A 185 -12.20 -6.12 6.62
CA VAL A 185 -13.07 -5.07 7.14
C VAL A 185 -13.00 -5.07 8.67
N TYR A 186 -12.57 -3.96 9.26
CA TYR A 186 -12.69 -3.63 10.67
C TYR A 186 -13.85 -2.66 10.83
N ASP A 187 -14.89 -2.99 11.55
CA ASP A 187 -16.16 -2.26 11.62
C ASP A 187 -16.66 -1.92 13.04
N GLU A 188 -15.89 -2.25 14.08
CA GLU A 188 -16.24 -1.94 15.46
C GLU A 188 -15.41 -0.76 16.02
N LEU A 189 -15.32 0.36 15.26
CA LEU A 189 -14.45 1.49 15.53
C LEU A 189 -15.25 2.80 15.70
N ASP A 190 -16.22 2.82 16.61
CA ASP A 190 -17.03 4.02 16.92
C ASP A 190 -17.68 4.67 15.68
N GLY A 191 -18.18 3.84 14.76
CA GLY A 191 -18.82 4.28 13.53
C GLY A 191 -17.88 4.43 12.33
N ASN A 192 -16.57 4.27 12.53
CA ASN A 192 -15.59 4.21 11.46
C ASN A 192 -15.46 2.78 10.93
N VAL A 193 -15.24 2.64 9.62
CA VAL A 193 -15.00 1.35 8.97
C VAL A 193 -13.71 1.40 8.19
N ILE A 194 -12.72 0.64 8.63
CA ILE A 194 -11.47 0.48 7.88
C ILE A 194 -11.62 -0.76 7.00
N TRP A 195 -11.45 -0.63 5.70
CA TRP A 195 -11.65 -1.73 4.76
C TRP A 195 -10.66 -1.70 3.58
N GLY A 196 -10.72 -2.71 2.73
CA GLY A 196 -9.99 -2.74 1.48
C GLY A 196 -8.47 -2.74 1.66
N LEU A 197 -7.76 -1.82 0.98
CA LEU A 197 -6.30 -1.75 1.02
C LEU A 197 -5.78 -1.32 2.37
N THR A 198 -6.41 -0.32 2.99
CA THR A 198 -6.02 0.17 4.32
C THR A 198 -6.11 -0.95 5.35
N ALA A 199 -7.22 -1.70 5.36
CA ALA A 199 -7.38 -2.86 6.23
C ALA A 199 -6.39 -4.00 5.91
N ARG A 200 -5.99 -4.17 4.64
CA ARG A 200 -4.95 -5.15 4.28
C ARG A 200 -3.59 -4.76 4.85
N ILE A 201 -3.22 -3.49 4.75
CA ILE A 201 -1.98 -2.96 5.32
C ILE A 201 -1.99 -3.14 6.84
N THR A 202 -3.07 -2.69 7.50
CA THR A 202 -3.27 -2.84 8.95
C THR A 202 -3.13 -4.29 9.38
N LYS A 203 -3.86 -5.21 8.72
CA LYS A 203 -3.80 -6.63 9.06
C LYS A 203 -2.39 -7.21 8.93
N ARG A 204 -1.68 -6.90 7.84
CA ARG A 204 -0.30 -7.41 7.66
C ARG A 204 0.67 -6.86 8.69
N PHE A 205 0.54 -5.59 9.06
CA PHE A 205 1.31 -4.99 10.16
C PHE A 205 1.03 -5.71 11.47
N ILE A 206 -0.23 -5.94 11.83
CA ILE A 206 -0.63 -6.64 13.05
C ILE A 206 -0.18 -8.12 13.04
N ASP A 207 -0.31 -8.82 11.90
CA ASP A 207 0.15 -10.20 11.76
C ASP A 207 1.68 -10.30 11.97
N ALA A 208 2.44 -9.34 11.46
CA ALA A 208 3.89 -9.26 11.65
C ALA A 208 4.26 -9.02 13.12
N LEU A 209 3.55 -8.12 13.82
CA LEU A 209 3.73 -7.89 15.26
C LEU A 209 3.45 -9.16 16.08
N LYS A 210 2.30 -9.81 15.84
CA LYS A 210 1.93 -11.07 16.51
C LYS A 210 2.99 -12.15 16.28
N GLY A 211 3.49 -12.27 15.03
CA GLY A 211 4.55 -13.23 14.69
C GLY A 211 5.86 -12.97 15.43
N GLY A 212 6.34 -11.74 15.44
CA GLY A 212 7.58 -11.36 16.12
C GLY A 212 7.52 -11.52 17.64
N LEU A 213 6.38 -11.23 18.27
CA LEU A 213 6.20 -11.45 19.70
C LEU A 213 6.24 -12.95 20.06
N CYS A 214 5.59 -13.81 19.28
CA CYS A 214 5.63 -15.25 19.47
C CYS A 214 7.03 -15.85 19.30
N GLU A 215 7.87 -15.32 18.42
CA GLU A 215 9.26 -15.75 18.26
C GLU A 215 10.13 -15.34 19.45
N ASN A 216 9.97 -14.13 19.96
CA ASN A 216 10.69 -13.63 21.13
C ASN A 216 10.37 -14.46 22.39
N ASP A 217 9.10 -14.81 22.61
CA ASP A 217 8.68 -15.65 23.74
C ASP A 217 9.30 -17.06 23.68
N ARG A 218 9.44 -17.65 22.48
CA ARG A 218 10.09 -18.95 22.30
C ARG A 218 11.59 -18.89 22.57
N GLN A 219 12.27 -17.80 22.17
CA GLN A 219 13.71 -17.62 22.42
C GLN A 219 13.97 -17.45 23.92
N ALA A 220 13.17 -16.65 24.63
CA ALA A 220 13.29 -16.45 26.06
C ALA A 220 13.13 -17.78 26.87
N GLN A 221 12.21 -18.68 26.43
CA GLN A 221 12.01 -20.00 27.05
C GLN A 221 13.12 -21.01 26.76
N THR A 222 13.98 -20.76 25.75
CA THR A 222 15.10 -21.67 25.42
C THR A 222 16.43 -21.26 26.10
N GLU A 223 16.48 -20.09 26.70
CA GLU A 223 17.64 -19.57 27.44
C GLU A 223 17.53 -19.80 28.99
N GLU A 224 16.40 -20.29 29.49
CA GLU A 224 16.21 -20.76 30.87
C GLU A 224 16.45 -22.28 30.98
#